data_126b34fe937003add0a2e17f8b36370f
#
_entry.id   126b34fe937003add0a2e17f8b36370f
#
_cell.length_a   1.000
_cell.length_b   1.000
_cell.length_c   1.000
_cell.angle_alpha   90.00
_cell.angle_beta   90.00
_cell.angle_gamma   90.00
#
_symmetry.space_group_name_H-M   'P 1'
#
loop_
_entity.id
_entity.type
_entity.pdbx_description
1 polymer ?
#
loop_
_entity_poly.entity_id
_entity_poly.type
_entity_poly.pdbx_seq_one_letter_code
_entity_poly.pdbx_strand_id
1 'polypeptide(L)'
;PLGTDWLMGTYMARRAAENVGGVVAAPISYGYRSQVRTGGGAHRCGTTNLDGATIIALVKDVLKEFARHGARKLAVIDAHFENRFYLDEACHLAIRELEYAGIQDVKILKMLYAERLKPETMAKVYEGTEFPGLDLEHGGIMETSMMMYCYPDLVRMDRIVDEGTAKFPPYDLFPGNPDWV
;
A
#
# COMPACT_ATOMS: atom_id res chain seq x y z
N PRO A 1 0.28 -1.60 13.89
CA PRO A 1 0.47 -0.24 14.43
C PRO A 1 -0.08 0.82 13.48
N LEU A 2 -0.47 1.96 14.01
CA LEU A 2 -0.90 3.08 13.18
C LEU A 2 0.25 3.54 12.28
N GLY A 3 -0.06 3.77 11.01
CA GLY A 3 0.93 4.22 10.03
C GLY A 3 1.81 3.12 9.43
N THR A 4 1.48 1.85 9.61
CA THR A 4 2.21 0.71 9.03
C THR A 4 2.48 0.93 7.53
N ASP A 5 1.46 1.23 6.76
CA ASP A 5 1.56 1.35 5.30
C ASP A 5 2.57 2.42 4.87
N TRP A 6 2.45 3.64 5.39
CA TRP A 6 3.36 4.71 4.97
C TRP A 6 4.79 4.51 5.51
N LEU A 7 4.94 3.91 6.69
CA LEU A 7 6.26 3.61 7.28
C LEU A 7 6.98 2.55 6.44
N MET A 8 6.30 1.45 6.14
CA MET A 8 6.87 0.36 5.34
C MET A 8 7.13 0.80 3.89
N GLY A 9 6.15 1.48 3.26
CA GLY A 9 6.34 2.04 1.93
C GLY A 9 7.53 2.99 1.86
N THR A 10 7.68 3.86 2.86
CA THR A 10 8.83 4.79 2.95
C THR A 10 10.15 4.05 3.15
N TYR A 11 10.19 3.04 4.01
CA TYR A 11 11.38 2.22 4.23
C TYR A 11 11.83 1.54 2.93
N MET A 12 10.89 0.89 2.24
CA MET A 12 11.16 0.21 0.97
C MET A 12 11.63 1.17 -0.12
N ALA A 13 10.97 2.33 -0.24
CA ALA A 13 11.36 3.36 -1.21
C ALA A 13 12.78 3.87 -0.96
N ARG A 14 13.16 4.12 0.30
CA ARG A 14 14.52 4.53 0.67
C ARG A 14 15.55 3.46 0.31
N ARG A 15 15.30 2.21 0.68
CA ARG A 15 16.22 1.10 0.35
C ARG A 15 16.37 0.88 -1.15
N ALA A 16 15.28 0.99 -1.90
CA ALA A 16 15.33 0.93 -3.36
C ALA A 16 16.14 2.10 -3.96
N ALA A 17 15.88 3.31 -3.48
CA ALA A 17 16.57 4.51 -3.96
C ALA A 17 18.09 4.46 -3.69
N GLU A 18 18.52 3.98 -2.53
CA GLU A 18 19.93 3.76 -2.21
C GLU A 18 20.63 2.85 -3.23
N ASN A 19 19.95 1.79 -3.69
CA ASN A 19 20.50 0.82 -4.64
C ASN A 19 20.58 1.35 -6.08
N VAL A 20 19.73 2.31 -6.46
CA VAL A 20 19.65 2.80 -7.86
C VAL A 20 20.08 4.26 -8.01
N GLY A 21 20.50 4.92 -6.95
CA GLY A 21 20.82 6.36 -6.96
C GLY A 21 19.60 7.24 -7.16
N GLY A 22 18.46 6.84 -6.60
CA GLY A 22 17.19 7.54 -6.71
C GLY A 22 16.97 8.61 -5.65
N VAL A 23 15.94 9.42 -5.83
CA VAL A 23 15.44 10.40 -4.86
C VAL A 23 14.08 9.95 -4.35
N VAL A 24 13.87 10.00 -3.04
CA VAL A 24 12.59 9.66 -2.41
C VAL A 24 11.81 10.93 -2.13
N ALA A 25 10.61 11.03 -2.69
CA ALA A 25 9.68 12.10 -2.41
C ALA A 25 9.04 11.96 -1.02
N ALA A 26 8.40 13.02 -0.54
CA ALA A 26 7.58 12.96 0.67
C ALA A 26 6.48 11.89 0.50
N PRO A 27 6.26 11.02 1.50
CA PRO A 27 5.24 10.00 1.40
C PRO A 27 3.83 10.59 1.47
N ILE A 28 2.90 9.99 0.75
CA ILE A 28 1.47 10.23 0.90
C ILE A 28 0.98 9.28 1.99
N SER A 29 0.63 9.82 3.15
CA SER A 29 0.32 9.03 4.35
C SER A 29 -1.14 8.59 4.44
N TYR A 30 -2.01 9.06 3.55
CA TYR A 30 -3.43 8.73 3.53
C TYR A 30 -3.77 7.99 2.24
N GLY A 31 -4.52 6.90 2.38
CA GLY A 31 -4.91 6.04 1.27
C GLY A 31 -6.43 5.92 1.09
N TYR A 32 -6.83 5.05 0.18
CA TYR A 32 -8.22 4.67 -0.02
C TYR A 32 -8.77 3.94 1.19
N ARG A 33 -10.08 3.88 1.30
CA ARG A 33 -10.79 3.23 2.41
C ARG A 33 -10.34 1.80 2.59
N SER A 34 -9.93 1.48 3.80
CA SER A 34 -9.79 0.10 4.21
C SER A 34 -11.15 -0.59 4.18
N GLN A 35 -11.19 -1.80 3.65
CA GLN A 35 -12.42 -2.58 3.48
C GLN A 35 -12.52 -3.66 4.56
N VAL A 36 -13.75 -3.93 5.02
CA VAL A 36 -14.00 -5.01 5.97
C VAL A 36 -13.55 -6.35 5.38
N ARG A 37 -13.82 -6.59 4.10
CA ARG A 37 -13.48 -7.83 3.40
C ARG A 37 -11.99 -8.13 3.32
N THR A 38 -11.13 -7.15 3.50
CA THR A 38 -9.67 -7.31 3.54
C THR A 38 -9.11 -7.29 4.95
N GLY A 39 -9.93 -7.56 5.96
CA GLY A 39 -9.53 -7.59 7.36
C GLY A 39 -9.48 -6.24 8.07
N GLY A 40 -9.70 -5.15 7.34
CA GLY A 40 -9.66 -3.79 7.85
C GLY A 40 -11.06 -3.21 8.13
N GLY A 41 -11.26 -1.99 7.70
CA GLY A 41 -12.54 -1.29 7.76
C GLY A 41 -12.47 0.06 8.44
N ALA A 42 -13.29 0.98 7.95
CA ALA A 42 -13.36 2.36 8.44
C ALA A 42 -13.89 2.49 9.89
N HIS A 43 -14.48 1.42 10.44
CA HIS A 43 -14.95 1.36 11.83
C HIS A 43 -13.82 1.26 12.85
N ARG A 44 -12.63 0.81 12.43
CA ARG A 44 -11.47 0.67 13.32
C ARG A 44 -10.90 2.04 13.68
N CYS A 45 -10.65 2.26 14.97
CA CYS A 45 -10.12 3.51 15.49
C CYS A 45 -8.75 3.85 14.85
N GLY A 46 -8.62 5.08 14.38
CA GLY A 46 -7.39 5.56 13.73
C GLY A 46 -7.32 5.33 12.23
N THR A 47 -8.28 4.64 11.63
CA THR A 47 -8.40 4.52 10.18
C THR A 47 -8.90 5.83 9.58
N THR A 48 -8.05 6.50 8.79
CA THR A 48 -8.37 7.76 8.11
C THR A 48 -8.35 7.53 6.61
N ASN A 49 -9.48 7.73 5.96
CA ASN A 49 -9.70 7.36 4.57
C ASN A 49 -9.80 8.58 3.65
N LEU A 50 -9.35 8.39 2.41
CA LEU A 50 -9.65 9.28 1.30
C LEU A 50 -10.64 8.62 0.33
N ASP A 51 -11.41 9.43 -0.37
CA ASP A 51 -12.19 8.96 -1.51
C ASP A 51 -11.27 8.65 -2.70
N GLY A 52 -11.66 7.66 -3.52
CA GLY A 52 -10.87 7.24 -4.69
C GLY A 52 -10.58 8.39 -5.65
N ALA A 53 -11.56 9.27 -5.89
CA ALA A 53 -11.37 10.46 -6.73
C ALA A 53 -10.28 11.40 -6.17
N THR A 54 -10.19 11.55 -4.85
CA THR A 54 -9.17 12.37 -4.20
C THR A 54 -7.77 11.76 -4.39
N ILE A 55 -7.64 10.44 -4.22
CA ILE A 55 -6.35 9.74 -4.42
C ILE A 55 -5.90 9.85 -5.88
N ILE A 56 -6.81 9.60 -6.82
CA ILE A 56 -6.52 9.73 -8.24
C ILE A 56 -6.02 11.13 -8.57
N ALA A 57 -6.73 12.16 -8.13
CA ALA A 57 -6.35 13.54 -8.38
C ALA A 57 -4.99 13.89 -7.76
N LEU A 58 -4.80 13.56 -6.49
CA LEU A 58 -3.57 13.84 -5.75
C LEU A 58 -2.34 13.18 -6.39
N VAL A 59 -2.41 11.87 -6.63
CA VAL A 59 -1.27 11.11 -7.16
C VAL A 59 -0.98 11.52 -8.61
N LYS A 60 -2.01 11.68 -9.43
CA LYS A 60 -1.87 12.20 -10.79
C LYS A 60 -1.13 13.54 -10.82
N ASP A 61 -1.56 14.49 -10.00
CA ASP A 61 -0.95 15.83 -10.00
C ASP A 61 0.49 15.80 -9.50
N VAL A 62 0.80 15.03 -8.46
CA VAL A 62 2.17 14.85 -7.95
C VAL A 62 3.08 14.25 -9.05
N LEU A 63 2.65 13.19 -9.73
CA LEU A 63 3.42 12.55 -10.80
C LEU A 63 3.68 13.53 -11.97
N LYS A 64 2.67 14.29 -12.36
CA LYS A 64 2.81 15.30 -13.42
C LYS A 64 3.79 16.40 -13.05
N GLU A 65 3.75 16.88 -11.82
CA GLU A 65 4.67 17.93 -11.38
C GLU A 65 6.12 17.45 -11.37
N PHE A 66 6.40 16.22 -10.89
CA PHE A 66 7.75 15.66 -11.02
C PHE A 66 8.20 15.54 -12.48
N ALA A 67 7.33 15.08 -13.37
CA ALA A 67 7.63 14.97 -14.80
C ALA A 67 7.86 16.33 -15.45
N ARG A 68 7.07 17.37 -15.08
CA ARG A 68 7.23 18.76 -15.53
C ARG A 68 8.60 19.32 -15.13
N HIS A 69 9.11 18.93 -13.97
CA HIS A 69 10.44 19.30 -13.49
C HIS A 69 11.58 18.41 -14.01
N GLY A 70 11.31 17.55 -14.98
CA GLY A 70 12.35 16.78 -15.70
C GLY A 70 12.49 15.33 -15.29
N ALA A 71 11.75 14.83 -14.29
CA ALA A 71 11.76 13.41 -13.99
C ALA A 71 11.16 12.62 -15.17
N ARG A 72 11.86 11.54 -15.57
CA ARG A 72 11.43 10.65 -16.67
C ARG A 72 11.20 9.21 -16.21
N LYS A 73 11.70 8.86 -15.05
CA LYS A 73 11.51 7.54 -14.42
C LYS A 73 10.95 7.77 -13.01
N LEU A 74 9.71 7.41 -12.81
CA LEU A 74 9.00 7.56 -11.55
C LEU A 74 8.63 6.17 -11.01
N ALA A 75 8.66 6.01 -9.70
CA ALA A 75 8.20 4.79 -9.05
C ALA A 75 7.18 5.13 -7.95
N VAL A 76 6.05 4.46 -7.98
CA VAL A 76 5.02 4.49 -6.94
C VAL A 76 5.12 3.17 -6.17
N ILE A 77 5.59 3.24 -4.93
CA ILE A 77 5.63 2.09 -4.02
C ILE A 77 4.37 2.16 -3.17
N ASP A 78 3.44 1.29 -3.49
CA ASP A 78 2.18 1.17 -2.77
C ASP A 78 2.34 0.24 -1.58
N ALA A 79 1.76 0.58 -0.45
CA ALA A 79 1.80 -0.24 0.75
C ALA A 79 0.40 -0.47 1.35
N HIS A 80 -0.65 -0.15 0.61
CA HIS A 80 -2.02 -0.37 1.02
C HIS A 80 -2.81 -1.02 -0.12
N PHE A 81 -3.23 -2.25 0.10
CA PHE A 81 -3.81 -3.12 -0.93
C PHE A 81 -4.97 -2.48 -1.71
N GLU A 82 -5.83 -1.75 -1.01
CA GLU A 82 -7.02 -1.14 -1.59
C GLU A 82 -6.74 0.09 -2.47
N ASN A 83 -5.53 0.66 -2.42
CA ASN A 83 -5.15 1.74 -3.34
C ASN A 83 -5.02 1.27 -4.79
N ARG A 84 -4.83 -0.02 -5.02
CA ARG A 84 -4.34 -0.62 -6.27
C ARG A 84 -4.96 -0.02 -7.53
N PHE A 85 -6.29 -0.05 -7.65
CA PHE A 85 -6.99 0.39 -8.85
C PHE A 85 -7.02 1.91 -9.02
N TYR A 86 -7.03 2.64 -7.92
CA TYR A 86 -6.99 4.11 -7.95
C TYR A 86 -5.62 4.63 -8.37
N LEU A 87 -4.56 3.96 -7.95
CA LEU A 87 -3.20 4.28 -8.39
C LEU A 87 -2.97 3.90 -9.86
N ASP A 88 -3.57 2.82 -10.34
CA ASP A 88 -3.53 2.46 -11.77
C ASP A 88 -4.15 3.59 -12.60
N GLU A 89 -5.35 4.04 -12.26
CA GLU A 89 -6.02 5.14 -12.94
C GLU A 89 -5.22 6.44 -12.84
N ALA A 90 -4.69 6.77 -11.68
CA ALA A 90 -3.85 7.96 -11.50
C ALA A 90 -2.63 7.95 -12.42
N CYS A 91 -1.94 6.81 -12.54
CA CYS A 91 -0.79 6.65 -13.43
C CYS A 91 -1.18 6.79 -14.91
N HIS A 92 -2.28 6.16 -15.32
CA HIS A 92 -2.79 6.28 -16.70
C HIS A 92 -3.17 7.72 -17.05
N LEU A 93 -3.89 8.40 -16.17
CA LEU A 93 -4.27 9.80 -16.36
C LEU A 93 -3.03 10.71 -16.39
N ALA A 94 -2.06 10.49 -15.53
CA ALA A 94 -0.81 11.27 -15.51
C ALA A 94 -0.07 11.15 -16.84
N ILE A 95 0.15 9.94 -17.35
CA ILE A 95 0.82 9.72 -18.65
C ILE A 95 0.05 10.40 -19.77
N ARG A 96 -1.27 10.19 -19.86
CA ARG A 96 -2.10 10.80 -20.90
C ARG A 96 -2.03 12.34 -20.91
N GLU A 97 -2.15 12.95 -19.73
CA GLU A 97 -2.10 14.41 -19.63
C GLU A 97 -0.70 14.98 -19.92
N LEU A 98 0.37 14.24 -19.56
CA LEU A 98 1.75 14.62 -19.90
C LEU A 98 2.00 14.55 -21.41
N GLU A 99 1.53 13.52 -22.09
CA GLU A 99 1.61 13.39 -23.54
C GLU A 99 0.89 14.55 -24.25
N TYR A 100 -0.32 14.91 -23.80
CA TYR A 100 -1.06 16.08 -24.31
C TYR A 100 -0.32 17.39 -24.08
N ALA A 101 0.43 17.49 -22.99
CA ALA A 101 1.29 18.65 -22.71
C ALA A 101 2.64 18.61 -23.46
N GLY A 102 2.88 17.62 -24.31
CA GLY A 102 4.13 17.48 -25.07
C GLY A 102 5.31 16.93 -24.25
N ILE A 103 5.07 16.44 -23.04
CA ILE A 103 6.10 15.81 -22.20
C ILE A 103 6.14 14.31 -22.49
N GLN A 104 7.18 13.88 -23.20
CA GLN A 104 7.35 12.51 -23.69
C GLN A 104 8.31 11.68 -22.84
N ASP A 105 8.34 10.39 -23.08
CA ASP A 105 9.29 9.42 -22.49
C ASP A 105 9.23 9.27 -20.98
N VAL A 106 8.12 9.65 -20.35
CA VAL A 106 7.89 9.39 -18.93
C VAL A 106 7.47 7.95 -18.72
N LYS A 107 8.12 7.28 -17.78
CA LYS A 107 7.79 5.91 -17.35
C LYS A 107 7.45 5.91 -15.87
N ILE A 108 6.33 5.31 -15.54
CA ILE A 108 5.88 5.16 -14.17
C ILE A 108 5.83 3.66 -13.84
N LEU A 109 6.66 3.24 -12.90
CA LEU A 109 6.56 1.92 -12.28
C LEU A 109 5.61 2.04 -11.08
N LYS A 110 4.60 1.20 -11.01
CA LYS A 110 3.78 1.02 -9.81
C LYS A 110 3.91 -0.41 -9.31
N MET A 111 4.08 -0.58 -8.02
CA MET A 111 4.14 -1.91 -7.40
C MET A 111 3.63 -1.86 -5.96
N LEU A 112 2.91 -2.90 -5.56
CA LEU A 112 2.67 -3.18 -4.15
C LEU A 112 3.93 -3.81 -3.54
N TYR A 113 4.35 -3.33 -2.38
CA TYR A 113 5.61 -3.74 -1.74
C TYR A 113 5.72 -5.26 -1.52
N ALA A 114 4.60 -5.93 -1.24
CA ALA A 114 4.54 -7.35 -0.91
C ALA A 114 4.48 -8.28 -2.14
N GLU A 115 4.11 -7.78 -3.33
CA GLU A 115 3.90 -8.63 -4.53
C GLU A 115 5.19 -9.26 -5.07
N ARG A 116 6.37 -8.84 -4.59
CA ARG A 116 7.68 -9.29 -5.10
C ARG A 116 8.48 -10.12 -4.11
N LEU A 117 7.84 -10.57 -3.04
CA LEU A 117 8.49 -11.51 -2.13
C LEU A 117 8.74 -12.84 -2.84
N LYS A 118 9.94 -13.36 -2.66
CA LYS A 118 10.31 -14.66 -3.24
C LYS A 118 9.55 -15.79 -2.56
N PRO A 119 9.18 -16.85 -3.28
CA PRO A 119 8.51 -18.02 -2.68
C PRO A 119 9.24 -18.58 -1.46
N GLU A 120 10.58 -18.61 -1.50
CA GLU A 120 11.40 -19.10 -0.38
C GLU A 120 11.30 -18.18 0.85
N THR A 121 11.14 -16.87 0.65
CA THR A 121 10.93 -15.91 1.74
C THR A 121 9.55 -16.12 2.35
N MET A 122 8.52 -16.26 1.50
CA MET A 122 7.16 -16.53 1.95
C MET A 122 7.08 -17.84 2.75
N ALA A 123 7.72 -18.91 2.26
CA ALA A 123 7.76 -20.19 2.98
C ALA A 123 8.40 -20.08 4.38
N LYS A 124 9.40 -19.21 4.54
CA LYS A 124 10.02 -18.96 5.86
C LYS A 124 9.13 -18.10 6.77
N VAL A 125 8.48 -17.07 6.22
CA VAL A 125 7.60 -16.19 6.99
C VAL A 125 6.40 -16.95 7.55
N TYR A 126 5.87 -17.89 6.77
CA TYR A 126 4.69 -18.69 7.12
C TYR A 126 5.04 -20.13 7.53
N GLU A 127 6.28 -20.36 8.00
CA GLU A 127 6.68 -21.69 8.47
C GLU A 127 5.76 -22.15 9.62
N GLY A 128 5.11 -23.30 9.43
CA GLY A 128 4.16 -23.86 10.40
C GLY A 128 2.75 -23.29 10.37
N THR A 129 2.44 -22.40 9.42
CA THR A 129 1.09 -21.86 9.20
C THR A 129 0.80 -21.69 7.71
N GLU A 130 -0.45 -21.45 7.35
CA GLU A 130 -0.86 -21.22 5.96
C GLU A 130 -0.85 -19.73 5.65
N PHE A 131 -0.37 -19.36 4.45
CA PHE A 131 -0.47 -18.00 3.95
C PHE A 131 -1.92 -17.69 3.54
N PRO A 132 -2.58 -16.69 4.14
CA PRO A 132 -4.00 -16.44 3.92
C PRO A 132 -4.32 -15.80 2.56
N GLY A 133 -3.32 -15.31 1.83
CA GLY A 133 -3.45 -14.45 0.66
C GLY A 133 -3.18 -12.99 0.99
N LEU A 134 -2.70 -12.22 0.00
CA LEU A 134 -2.36 -10.79 0.18
C LEU A 134 -3.58 -9.93 0.52
N ASP A 135 -4.74 -10.32 0.09
CA ASP A 135 -6.02 -9.64 0.36
C ASP A 135 -6.53 -9.85 1.79
N LEU A 136 -6.04 -10.88 2.48
CA LEU A 136 -6.38 -11.18 3.88
C LEU A 136 -5.24 -10.91 4.85
N GLU A 137 -4.04 -10.61 4.36
CA GLU A 137 -2.87 -10.26 5.16
C GLU A 137 -2.97 -8.79 5.61
N HIS A 138 -3.68 -8.56 6.70
CA HIS A 138 -3.91 -7.23 7.27
C HIS A 138 -3.48 -7.18 8.74
N GLY A 139 -2.36 -6.52 9.00
CA GLY A 139 -1.75 -6.52 10.34
C GLY A 139 -1.29 -7.92 10.81
N GLY A 140 -1.18 -8.86 9.88
CA GLY A 140 -0.85 -10.25 10.13
C GLY A 140 0.64 -10.53 10.32
N ILE A 141 1.04 -11.77 10.05
CA ILE A 141 2.41 -12.25 10.29
C ILE A 141 3.43 -11.47 9.47
N MET A 142 3.16 -11.24 8.18
CA MET A 142 4.09 -10.57 7.28
C MET A 142 4.29 -9.11 7.65
N GLU A 143 3.21 -8.35 7.75
CA GLU A 143 3.27 -6.92 8.09
C GLU A 143 3.87 -6.69 9.48
N THR A 144 3.43 -7.46 10.47
CA THR A 144 3.96 -7.36 11.85
C THR A 144 5.45 -7.69 11.88
N SER A 145 5.90 -8.78 11.21
CA SER A 145 7.31 -9.15 11.14
C SER A 145 8.15 -8.06 10.48
N MET A 146 7.67 -7.47 9.40
CA MET A 146 8.34 -6.37 8.72
C MET A 146 8.43 -5.13 9.62
N MET A 147 7.35 -4.78 10.32
CA MET A 147 7.38 -3.66 11.27
C MET A 147 8.32 -3.92 12.44
N MET A 148 8.37 -5.15 12.97
CA MET A 148 9.34 -5.53 14.02
C MET A 148 10.79 -5.39 13.55
N TYR A 149 11.06 -5.63 12.27
CA TYR A 149 12.39 -5.45 11.70
C TYR A 149 12.70 -3.97 11.44
N CYS A 150 11.79 -3.23 10.83
CA CYS A 150 12.02 -1.85 10.39
C CYS A 150 11.89 -0.82 11.53
N TYR A 151 10.91 -1.03 12.42
CA TYR A 151 10.49 -0.08 13.46
C TYR A 151 10.06 -0.81 14.75
N PRO A 152 10.96 -1.58 15.39
CA PRO A 152 10.61 -2.44 16.54
C PRO A 152 9.97 -1.67 17.69
N ASP A 153 10.41 -0.44 17.95
CA ASP A 153 9.88 0.40 19.02
C ASP A 153 8.42 0.84 18.84
N LEU A 154 7.89 0.70 17.61
CA LEU A 154 6.50 1.04 17.29
C LEU A 154 5.56 -0.17 17.40
N VAL A 155 6.09 -1.38 17.57
CA VAL A 155 5.28 -2.61 17.66
C VAL A 155 4.99 -2.95 19.13
N ARG A 156 3.73 -3.05 19.46
CA ARG A 156 3.26 -3.33 20.84
C ARG A 156 2.72 -4.75 20.92
N MET A 157 3.65 -5.72 21.01
CA MET A 157 3.32 -7.15 21.11
C MET A 157 2.50 -7.47 22.38
N ASP A 158 2.61 -6.66 23.42
CA ASP A 158 1.82 -6.74 24.65
C ASP A 158 0.33 -6.42 24.46
N ARG A 159 -0.06 -5.92 23.27
CA ARG A 159 -1.44 -5.53 22.93
C ARG A 159 -2.08 -6.40 21.86
N ILE A 160 -1.46 -7.50 21.49
CA ILE A 160 -2.06 -8.44 20.55
C ILE A 160 -3.32 -9.04 21.18
N VAL A 161 -4.39 -9.02 20.41
CA VAL A 161 -5.65 -9.69 20.73
C VAL A 161 -5.88 -10.75 19.66
N ASP A 162 -6.26 -11.96 20.09
CA ASP A 162 -6.72 -12.99 19.16
C ASP A 162 -8.17 -12.68 18.79
N GLU A 163 -8.37 -12.14 17.60
CA GLU A 163 -9.69 -11.80 17.05
C GLU A 163 -10.32 -12.99 16.30
N GLY A 164 -9.63 -14.14 16.25
CA GLY A 164 -10.09 -15.34 15.57
C GLY A 164 -9.85 -15.30 14.05
N THR A 165 -10.64 -16.05 13.31
CA THR A 165 -10.53 -16.19 11.85
C THR A 165 -11.65 -15.43 11.17
N ALA A 166 -11.30 -14.50 10.28
CA ALA A 166 -12.26 -13.80 9.45
C ALA A 166 -13.05 -14.75 8.53
N LYS A 167 -14.35 -14.49 8.36
CA LYS A 167 -15.25 -15.28 7.50
C LYS A 167 -15.92 -14.36 6.50
N PHE A 168 -15.49 -14.41 5.26
CA PHE A 168 -16.02 -13.56 4.20
C PHE A 168 -16.95 -14.34 3.26
N PRO A 169 -18.10 -13.76 2.86
CA PRO A 169 -18.89 -14.30 1.79
C PRO A 169 -18.19 -14.09 0.44
N PRO A 170 -18.57 -14.83 -0.62
CA PRO A 170 -18.00 -14.67 -1.96
C PRO A 170 -18.51 -13.43 -2.71
N TYR A 171 -19.05 -12.46 -2.00
CA TYR A 171 -19.60 -11.20 -2.55
C TYR A 171 -19.30 -10.02 -1.62
N ASP A 172 -19.34 -8.83 -2.16
CA ASP A 172 -19.26 -7.59 -1.39
C ASP A 172 -20.65 -7.10 -1.00
N LEU A 173 -20.76 -6.53 0.19
CA LEU A 173 -21.96 -5.88 0.70
C LEU A 173 -21.60 -4.45 1.12
N PHE A 174 -22.44 -3.49 0.74
CA PHE A 174 -22.26 -2.10 1.11
C PHE A 174 -23.48 -1.60 1.93
N PRO A 175 -23.28 -1.07 3.15
CA PRO A 175 -22.02 -0.99 3.87
C PRO A 175 -21.48 -2.38 4.23
N GLY A 176 -20.14 -2.52 4.31
CA GLY A 176 -19.52 -3.76 4.76
C GLY A 176 -19.95 -4.12 6.19
N ASN A 177 -20.08 -5.41 6.46
CA ASN A 177 -20.47 -5.88 7.79
C ASN A 177 -19.21 -6.05 8.68
N PRO A 178 -19.06 -5.25 9.76
CA PRO A 178 -17.92 -5.37 10.68
C PRO A 178 -17.79 -6.73 11.37
N ASP A 179 -18.88 -7.49 11.48
CA ASP A 179 -18.90 -8.81 12.12
C ASP A 179 -18.21 -9.91 11.29
N TRP A 180 -17.73 -9.58 10.08
CA TRP A 180 -16.97 -10.53 9.25
C TRP A 180 -15.49 -10.62 9.63
N VAL A 181 -14.98 -9.74 10.48
CA VAL A 181 -13.55 -9.63 10.86
C VAL A 181 -13.39 -9.83 12.35
#